data_9d857e46aba09ee5f0a24051f76a885b
#
_entry.id   9d857e46aba09ee5f0a24051f76a885b
#
_cell.length_a   1.000
_cell.length_b   1.000
_cell.length_c   1.000
_cell.angle_alpha   90.00
_cell.angle_beta   90.00
_cell.angle_gamma   90.00
#
_symmetry.space_group_name_H-M   'P 1'
#
loop_
_entity.id
_entity.type
_entity.pdbx_description
1 polymer ?
#
loop_
_entity_poly.entity_id
_entity_poly.type
_entity_poly.pdbx_seq_one_letter_code
_entity_poly.pdbx_strand_id
1 'polypeptide(L)'
;EFLRVAVAENFKDIVLSIKASNTRVMVTTVRLLVWQMQEEGMAFPLHLGVTEAGEGEDGRVKSAVGIGALLADGIGDTIRVSLSEAPEKELPVAKALVDYFADEQSIRYAATTQVKIEDKTVYFSNAETDWQLFQLHAAAECGRLLWDYNCTELVLNNDKFSAEALERLSKDILQAARVRMYKTEYISCP
;
A
#
# COMPACT_ATOMS: atom_id res chain seq x y z
N GLU A 1 15.31 -20.00 -3.28
CA GLU A 1 16.48 -20.83 -3.01
C GLU A 1 16.80 -20.92 -1.52
N PHE A 2 16.98 -19.80 -0.79
CA PHE A 2 17.24 -19.81 0.66
C PHE A 2 16.20 -20.62 1.45
N LEU A 3 14.92 -20.49 1.13
CA LEU A 3 13.85 -21.23 1.80
C LEU A 3 13.97 -22.74 1.56
N ARG A 4 14.33 -23.17 0.35
CA ARG A 4 14.53 -24.58 0.04
C ARG A 4 15.66 -25.18 0.89
N VAL A 5 16.77 -24.45 1.05
CA VAL A 5 17.86 -24.85 1.92
C VAL A 5 17.41 -24.89 3.38
N ALA A 6 16.73 -23.85 3.86
CA ALA A 6 16.24 -23.81 5.24
C ALA A 6 15.28 -24.96 5.56
N VAL A 7 14.36 -25.28 4.64
CA VAL A 7 13.45 -26.42 4.79
C VAL A 7 14.22 -27.75 4.81
N ALA A 8 15.21 -27.92 3.92
CA ALA A 8 16.05 -29.11 3.88
C ALA A 8 16.85 -29.32 5.18
N GLU A 9 17.31 -28.23 5.79
CA GLU A 9 18.01 -28.23 7.09
C GLU A 9 17.05 -28.22 8.30
N ASN A 10 15.74 -28.39 8.08
CA ASN A 10 14.70 -28.35 9.12
C ASN A 10 14.68 -27.06 9.95
N PHE A 11 15.11 -25.94 9.37
CA PHE A 11 15.05 -24.61 9.98
C PHE A 11 13.80 -23.88 9.50
N LYS A 12 12.78 -23.73 10.38
CA LYS A 12 11.47 -23.21 10.03
C LYS A 12 11.09 -21.90 10.72
N ASP A 13 11.90 -21.46 11.70
CA ASP A 13 11.64 -20.21 12.44
C ASP A 13 12.11 -19.00 11.61
N ILE A 14 11.37 -18.73 10.54
CA ILE A 14 11.73 -17.72 9.54
C ILE A 14 10.56 -16.76 9.34
N VAL A 15 10.84 -15.47 9.31
CA VAL A 15 9.96 -14.41 8.82
C VAL A 15 10.61 -13.78 7.59
N LEU A 16 9.86 -13.68 6.51
CA LEU A 16 10.35 -13.12 5.26
C LEU A 16 10.03 -11.64 5.17
N SER A 17 10.96 -10.85 4.68
CA SER A 17 10.76 -9.43 4.44
C SER A 17 11.41 -9.01 3.13
N ILE A 18 10.60 -8.64 2.16
CA ILE A 18 11.05 -8.02 0.92
C ILE A 18 10.64 -6.57 0.95
N LYS A 19 11.61 -5.69 0.86
CA LYS A 19 11.40 -4.23 0.88
C LYS A 19 12.06 -3.58 -0.33
N ALA A 20 11.40 -2.57 -0.87
CA ALA A 20 11.94 -1.71 -1.90
C ALA A 20 11.36 -0.31 -1.78
N SER A 21 12.09 0.68 -2.32
CA SER A 21 11.60 2.06 -2.44
C SER A 21 10.62 2.22 -3.62
N ASN A 22 10.68 1.33 -4.59
CA ASN A 22 9.70 1.24 -5.67
C ASN A 22 8.55 0.31 -5.25
N THR A 23 7.39 0.89 -5.00
CA THR A 23 6.19 0.21 -4.51
C THR A 23 5.72 -0.89 -5.46
N ARG A 24 5.72 -0.63 -6.78
CA ARG A 24 5.31 -1.61 -7.79
C ARG A 24 6.23 -2.83 -7.80
N VAL A 25 7.55 -2.60 -7.74
CA VAL A 25 8.54 -3.68 -7.66
C VAL A 25 8.33 -4.49 -6.38
N MET A 26 8.17 -3.83 -5.24
CA MET A 26 7.96 -4.49 -3.96
C MET A 26 6.71 -5.37 -3.98
N VAL A 27 5.56 -4.83 -4.37
CA VAL A 27 4.28 -5.57 -4.41
C VAL A 27 4.35 -6.75 -5.38
N THR A 28 4.86 -6.53 -6.60
CA THR A 28 4.98 -7.61 -7.59
C THR A 28 5.90 -8.73 -7.11
N THR A 29 7.02 -8.37 -6.46
CA THR A 29 7.99 -9.36 -5.94
C THR A 29 7.38 -10.16 -4.79
N VAL A 30 6.65 -9.53 -3.87
CA VAL A 30 6.00 -10.24 -2.75
C VAL A 30 4.88 -11.15 -3.28
N ARG A 31 4.05 -10.70 -4.22
CA ARG A 31 3.03 -11.53 -4.87
C ARG A 31 3.65 -12.77 -5.55
N LEU A 32 4.76 -12.57 -6.26
CA LEU A 32 5.49 -13.67 -6.91
C LEU A 32 6.08 -14.64 -5.87
N LEU A 33 6.64 -14.13 -4.77
CA LEU A 33 7.16 -14.95 -3.67
C LEU A 33 6.05 -15.81 -3.04
N VAL A 34 4.90 -15.22 -2.75
CA VAL A 34 3.74 -15.94 -2.19
C VAL A 34 3.29 -17.04 -3.13
N TRP A 35 3.11 -16.72 -4.41
CA TRP A 35 2.76 -17.72 -5.43
C TRP A 35 3.78 -18.87 -5.47
N GLN A 36 5.09 -18.55 -5.50
CA GLN A 36 6.13 -19.58 -5.54
C GLN A 36 6.16 -20.43 -4.26
N MET A 37 5.93 -19.85 -3.09
CA MET A 37 5.84 -20.61 -1.85
C MET A 37 4.64 -21.57 -1.87
N GLN A 38 3.49 -21.13 -2.38
CA GLN A 38 2.30 -21.98 -2.51
C GLN A 38 2.54 -23.16 -3.44
N GLU A 39 3.17 -22.93 -4.61
CA GLU A 39 3.53 -24.00 -5.56
C GLU A 39 4.48 -25.05 -4.94
N GLU A 40 5.31 -24.64 -4.01
CA GLU A 40 6.27 -25.52 -3.33
C GLU A 40 5.78 -26.03 -1.95
N GLY A 41 4.52 -25.78 -1.59
CA GLY A 41 3.95 -26.22 -0.31
C GLY A 41 4.58 -25.56 0.91
N MET A 42 5.11 -24.34 0.75
CA MET A 42 5.72 -23.54 1.82
C MET A 42 4.75 -22.47 2.31
N ALA A 43 4.75 -22.20 3.62
CA ALA A 43 4.00 -21.12 4.25
C ALA A 43 4.86 -20.48 5.35
N PHE A 44 5.48 -19.35 5.03
CA PHE A 44 6.27 -18.56 5.96
C PHE A 44 5.65 -17.19 6.18
N PRO A 45 5.65 -16.65 7.40
CA PRO A 45 5.13 -15.32 7.69
C PRO A 45 5.88 -14.24 6.91
N LEU A 46 5.13 -13.19 6.55
CA LEU A 46 5.62 -12.05 5.77
C LEU A 46 5.57 -10.76 6.58
N HIS A 47 6.70 -10.06 6.62
CA HIS A 47 6.80 -8.71 7.16
C HIS A 47 6.85 -7.69 6.04
N LEU A 48 5.80 -6.88 5.91
CA LEU A 48 5.67 -5.90 4.84
C LEU A 48 6.25 -4.53 5.20
N GLY A 49 6.78 -3.84 4.22
CA GLY A 49 7.21 -2.45 4.39
C GLY A 49 7.77 -1.86 3.11
N VAL A 50 7.62 -0.54 2.98
CA VAL A 50 8.25 0.26 1.93
C VAL A 50 9.46 0.95 2.53
N THR A 51 10.64 0.86 1.88
CA THR A 51 11.83 1.58 2.30
C THR A 51 11.86 2.96 1.66
N GLU A 52 12.44 3.92 2.37
CA GLU A 52 12.62 5.29 1.85
C GLU A 52 11.29 5.88 1.36
N ALA A 53 10.25 5.73 2.17
CA ALA A 53 8.92 6.22 1.81
C ALA A 53 8.90 7.75 1.68
N GLY A 54 9.74 8.45 2.44
CA GLY A 54 9.80 9.89 2.49
C GLY A 54 9.19 10.45 3.79
N GLU A 55 8.95 11.74 3.80
CA GLU A 55 8.36 12.44 4.95
C GLU A 55 6.95 12.94 4.65
N GLY A 56 6.24 13.33 5.72
CA GLY A 56 4.94 13.95 5.63
C GLY A 56 3.90 13.11 4.91
N GLU A 57 3.08 13.77 4.11
CA GLU A 57 2.00 13.14 3.35
C GLU A 57 2.53 12.14 2.30
N ASP A 58 3.64 12.46 1.65
CA ASP A 58 4.23 11.60 0.61
C ASP A 58 4.64 10.23 1.15
N GLY A 59 5.28 10.20 2.31
CA GLY A 59 5.68 8.96 2.97
C GLY A 59 4.47 8.11 3.37
N ARG A 60 3.41 8.74 3.86
CA ARG A 60 2.15 8.08 4.22
C ARG A 60 1.46 7.47 3.00
N VAL A 61 1.30 8.27 1.94
CA VAL A 61 0.69 7.83 0.67
C VAL A 61 1.48 6.68 0.06
N LYS A 62 2.81 6.79 0.01
CA LYS A 62 3.67 5.76 -0.57
C LYS A 62 3.63 4.45 0.24
N SER A 63 3.63 4.53 1.56
CA SER A 63 3.45 3.38 2.43
C SER A 63 2.09 2.72 2.24
N ALA A 64 1.01 3.54 2.17
CA ALA A 64 -0.34 3.04 1.96
C ALA A 64 -0.51 2.35 0.60
N VAL A 65 0.02 2.92 -0.49
CA VAL A 65 0.01 2.30 -1.82
C VAL A 65 0.69 0.94 -1.81
N GLY A 66 1.90 0.85 -1.22
CA GLY A 66 2.67 -0.40 -1.25
C GLY A 66 2.14 -1.46 -0.28
N ILE A 67 1.96 -1.11 0.99
CA ILE A 67 1.51 -2.04 2.02
C ILE A 67 0.02 -2.38 1.81
N GLY A 68 -0.81 -1.37 1.53
CA GLY A 68 -2.25 -1.54 1.34
C GLY A 68 -2.59 -2.49 0.20
N ALA A 69 -1.85 -2.46 -0.91
CA ALA A 69 -2.07 -3.39 -2.01
C ALA A 69 -1.89 -4.85 -1.59
N LEU A 70 -0.92 -5.16 -0.74
CA LEU A 70 -0.69 -6.51 -0.24
C LEU A 70 -1.70 -6.91 0.84
N LEU A 71 -2.06 -6.00 1.74
CA LEU A 71 -3.11 -6.25 2.74
C LEU A 71 -4.46 -6.52 2.06
N ALA A 72 -4.78 -5.83 0.98
CA ALA A 72 -5.99 -6.07 0.18
C ALA A 72 -6.00 -7.46 -0.48
N ASP A 73 -4.83 -8.04 -0.75
CA ASP A 73 -4.68 -9.42 -1.24
C ASP A 73 -4.71 -10.46 -0.10
N GLY A 74 -4.86 -10.04 1.15
CA GLY A 74 -4.73 -10.91 2.33
C GLY A 74 -3.29 -11.35 2.61
N ILE A 75 -2.30 -10.61 2.13
CA ILE A 75 -0.88 -10.91 2.29
C ILE A 75 -0.27 -10.00 3.36
N GLY A 76 0.41 -10.61 4.34
CA GLY A 76 1.17 -9.92 5.38
C GLY A 76 0.73 -10.27 6.79
N ASP A 77 1.67 -10.67 7.62
CA ASP A 77 1.45 -11.02 9.03
C ASP A 77 1.84 -9.88 9.96
N THR A 78 2.81 -9.10 9.56
CA THR A 78 3.24 -7.88 10.24
C THR A 78 3.60 -6.79 9.23
N ILE A 79 3.50 -5.53 9.63
CA ILE A 79 3.88 -4.40 8.78
C ILE A 79 4.81 -3.43 9.51
N ARG A 80 5.60 -2.70 8.73
CA ARG A 80 6.31 -1.50 9.18
C ARG A 80 6.08 -0.34 8.21
N VAL A 81 5.54 0.73 8.71
CA VAL A 81 5.60 2.05 8.07
C VAL A 81 6.94 2.68 8.43
N SER A 82 7.63 3.28 7.48
CA SER A 82 8.91 3.95 7.69
C SER A 82 8.84 5.37 7.13
N LEU A 83 8.82 6.35 8.02
CA LEU A 83 8.75 7.77 7.68
C LEU A 83 10.06 8.45 8.10
N SER A 84 10.42 9.55 7.41
CA SER A 84 11.52 10.44 7.82
C SER A 84 11.06 11.42 8.91
N GLU A 85 10.30 10.93 9.88
CA GLU A 85 9.73 11.67 11.00
C GLU A 85 10.06 10.98 12.34
N ALA A 86 9.62 11.56 13.46
CA ALA A 86 9.75 10.91 14.76
C ALA A 86 9.01 9.53 14.76
N PRO A 87 9.61 8.46 15.31
CA PRO A 87 9.08 7.09 15.19
C PRO A 87 7.64 6.92 15.68
N GLU A 88 7.22 7.70 16.67
CA GLU A 88 5.84 7.68 17.17
C GLU A 88 4.79 8.09 16.12
N LYS A 89 5.20 8.75 15.03
CA LYS A 89 4.31 9.11 13.92
C LYS A 89 4.01 7.94 12.98
N GLU A 90 4.84 6.90 13.00
CA GLU A 90 4.65 5.71 12.19
C GLU A 90 3.49 4.84 12.70
N LEU A 91 3.34 4.71 14.03
CA LEU A 91 2.36 3.81 14.65
C LEU A 91 0.90 4.13 14.29
N PRO A 92 0.41 5.38 14.36
CA PRO A 92 -0.96 5.70 13.94
C PRO A 92 -1.24 5.36 12.48
N VAL A 93 -0.27 5.58 11.58
CA VAL A 93 -0.40 5.27 10.16
C VAL A 93 -0.46 3.76 9.93
N ALA A 94 0.45 3.01 10.56
CA ALA A 94 0.45 1.56 10.48
C ALA A 94 -0.86 0.97 11.01
N LYS A 95 -1.34 1.46 12.17
CA LYS A 95 -2.60 1.01 12.74
C LYS A 95 -3.79 1.32 11.83
N ALA A 96 -3.88 2.52 11.30
CA ALA A 96 -4.96 2.90 10.39
C ALA A 96 -5.01 2.03 9.13
N LEU A 97 -3.85 1.65 8.57
CA LEU A 97 -3.77 0.74 7.42
C LEU A 97 -4.25 -0.68 7.78
N VAL A 98 -3.82 -1.21 8.92
CA VAL A 98 -4.27 -2.55 9.36
C VAL A 98 -5.76 -2.54 9.66
N ASP A 99 -6.23 -1.55 10.41
CA ASP A 99 -7.66 -1.43 10.78
C ASP A 99 -8.57 -1.30 9.55
N TYR A 100 -8.08 -0.65 8.47
CA TYR A 100 -8.84 -0.49 7.23
C TYR A 100 -9.17 -1.83 6.56
N PHE A 101 -8.26 -2.81 6.64
CA PHE A 101 -8.45 -4.15 6.06
C PHE A 101 -8.92 -5.19 7.08
N ALA A 102 -9.07 -4.83 8.36
CA ALA A 102 -9.63 -5.74 9.37
C ALA A 102 -11.13 -5.97 9.12
N ASP A 103 -11.58 -7.23 9.31
CA ASP A 103 -12.91 -7.72 8.90
C ASP A 103 -14.10 -6.83 9.34
N GLU A 104 -14.10 -6.38 10.59
CA GLU A 104 -15.21 -5.55 11.10
C GLU A 104 -15.23 -4.13 10.53
N GLN A 105 -14.07 -3.55 10.25
CA GLN A 105 -13.95 -2.20 9.71
C GLN A 105 -14.02 -2.19 8.17
N SER A 106 -13.51 -3.20 7.50
CA SER A 106 -13.62 -3.34 6.05
C SER A 106 -15.08 -3.33 5.59
N ILE A 107 -15.98 -3.98 6.33
CA ILE A 107 -17.45 -3.96 6.07
C ILE A 107 -18.00 -2.53 6.18
N ARG A 108 -17.60 -1.78 7.19
CA ARG A 108 -18.06 -0.39 7.41
C ARG A 108 -17.56 0.55 6.30
N TYR A 109 -16.31 0.43 5.90
CA TYR A 109 -15.74 1.25 4.82
C TYR A 109 -16.29 0.83 3.46
N ALA A 110 -16.46 -0.46 3.19
CA ALA A 110 -17.07 -0.96 1.96
C ALA A 110 -18.47 -0.40 1.73
N ALA A 111 -19.26 -0.20 2.79
CA ALA A 111 -20.60 0.37 2.70
C ALA A 111 -20.62 1.84 2.20
N THR A 112 -19.51 2.58 2.36
CA THR A 112 -19.42 3.99 1.99
C THR A 112 -18.43 4.24 0.84
N THR A 113 -17.64 3.24 0.47
CA THR A 113 -16.65 3.32 -0.60
C THR A 113 -17.27 2.93 -1.93
N GLN A 114 -17.08 3.77 -2.93
CA GLN A 114 -17.50 3.49 -4.31
C GLN A 114 -16.28 3.55 -5.21
N VAL A 115 -16.13 2.52 -6.02
CA VAL A 115 -15.08 2.40 -7.03
C VAL A 115 -15.70 2.14 -8.38
N LYS A 116 -15.28 2.91 -9.38
CA LYS A 116 -15.63 2.68 -10.79
C LYS A 116 -14.34 2.72 -11.61
N ILE A 117 -14.22 1.84 -12.58
CA ILE A 117 -13.09 1.82 -13.52
C ILE A 117 -13.64 1.98 -14.92
N GLU A 118 -13.18 3.00 -15.63
CA GLU A 118 -13.63 3.34 -16.97
C GLU A 118 -12.50 4.04 -17.73
N ASP A 119 -12.27 3.67 -18.99
CA ASP A 119 -11.26 4.28 -19.88
C ASP A 119 -9.86 4.47 -19.23
N LYS A 120 -9.37 3.44 -18.53
CA LYS A 120 -8.11 3.47 -17.79
C LYS A 120 -8.05 4.49 -16.64
N THR A 121 -9.21 4.93 -16.17
CA THR A 121 -9.36 5.82 -15.03
C THR A 121 -10.00 5.08 -13.86
N VAL A 122 -9.39 5.19 -12.68
CA VAL A 122 -10.00 4.78 -11.42
C VAL A 122 -10.75 5.98 -10.86
N TYR A 123 -12.03 5.82 -10.60
CA TYR A 123 -12.86 6.75 -9.85
C TYR A 123 -13.08 6.18 -8.46
N PHE A 124 -12.71 6.92 -7.44
CA PHE A 124 -12.82 6.52 -6.04
C PHE A 124 -13.54 7.59 -5.24
N SER A 125 -14.48 7.18 -4.40
CA SER A 125 -15.10 8.03 -3.40
C SER A 125 -15.42 7.24 -2.14
N ASN A 126 -15.38 7.92 -1.00
CA ASN A 126 -15.92 7.43 0.26
C ASN A 126 -16.43 8.61 1.10
N ALA A 127 -17.13 8.31 2.21
CA ALA A 127 -17.72 9.30 3.11
C ALA A 127 -16.80 9.69 4.28
N GLU A 128 -15.49 9.42 4.20
CA GLU A 128 -14.54 9.77 5.25
C GLU A 128 -14.45 11.29 5.44
N THR A 129 -14.43 11.73 6.69
CA THR A 129 -14.38 13.15 7.07
C THR A 129 -13.02 13.58 7.62
N ASP A 130 -12.19 12.62 8.04
CA ASP A 130 -10.80 12.85 8.42
C ASP A 130 -9.91 12.78 7.19
N TRP A 131 -9.16 13.86 6.94
CA TRP A 131 -8.28 13.95 5.78
C TRP A 131 -7.18 12.90 5.77
N GLN A 132 -6.58 12.61 6.93
CA GLN A 132 -5.48 11.64 7.01
C GLN A 132 -5.98 10.22 6.73
N LEU A 133 -7.14 9.85 7.27
CA LEU A 133 -7.77 8.57 6.99
C LEU A 133 -8.20 8.47 5.52
N PHE A 134 -8.79 9.53 4.96
CA PHE A 134 -9.16 9.56 3.54
C PHE A 134 -7.94 9.33 2.63
N GLN A 135 -6.81 10.00 2.91
CA GLN A 135 -5.57 9.81 2.15
C GLN A 135 -5.08 8.36 2.20
N LEU A 136 -5.06 7.75 3.39
CA LEU A 136 -4.59 6.38 3.57
C LEU A 136 -5.50 5.37 2.87
N HIS A 137 -6.82 5.51 3.01
CA HIS A 137 -7.80 4.63 2.38
C HIS A 137 -7.77 4.74 0.86
N ALA A 138 -7.79 5.95 0.32
CA ALA A 138 -7.70 6.18 -1.12
C ALA A 138 -6.38 5.64 -1.70
N ALA A 139 -5.25 5.86 -1.01
CA ALA A 139 -3.95 5.38 -1.46
C ALA A 139 -3.86 3.84 -1.44
N ALA A 140 -4.35 3.21 -0.38
CA ALA A 140 -4.33 1.76 -0.22
C ALA A 140 -5.18 1.05 -1.28
N GLU A 141 -6.39 1.56 -1.55
CA GLU A 141 -7.28 0.98 -2.57
C GLU A 141 -6.84 1.30 -3.99
N CYS A 142 -6.61 2.57 -4.29
CA CYS A 142 -6.35 3.00 -5.67
C CYS A 142 -4.99 2.51 -6.17
N GLY A 143 -3.97 2.40 -5.31
CA GLY A 143 -2.65 1.91 -5.70
C GLY A 143 -2.73 0.53 -6.36
N ARG A 144 -3.45 -0.40 -5.74
CA ARG A 144 -3.71 -1.74 -6.26
C ARG A 144 -4.48 -1.71 -7.58
N LEU A 145 -5.58 -0.96 -7.62
CA LEU A 145 -6.47 -0.88 -8.78
C LEU A 145 -5.76 -0.31 -10.02
N LEU A 146 -4.87 0.68 -9.84
CA LEU A 146 -4.06 1.22 -10.92
C LEU A 146 -3.21 0.14 -11.59
N TRP A 147 -2.65 -0.80 -10.83
CA TRP A 147 -1.84 -1.89 -11.39
C TRP A 147 -2.67 -3.02 -11.96
N ASP A 148 -3.66 -3.50 -11.21
CA ASP A 148 -4.44 -4.69 -11.55
C ASP A 148 -5.29 -4.47 -12.82
N TYR A 149 -5.74 -3.22 -13.05
CA TYR A 149 -6.53 -2.85 -14.24
C TYR A 149 -5.74 -2.03 -15.28
N ASN A 150 -4.43 -1.87 -15.07
CA ASN A 150 -3.55 -1.09 -15.96
C ASN A 150 -4.09 0.34 -16.22
N CYS A 151 -4.58 0.98 -15.16
CA CYS A 151 -5.09 2.35 -15.20
C CYS A 151 -3.95 3.37 -15.15
N THR A 152 -4.17 4.53 -15.77
CA THR A 152 -3.19 5.61 -15.89
C THR A 152 -3.68 6.92 -15.30
N GLU A 153 -4.95 7.00 -14.93
CA GLU A 153 -5.60 8.18 -14.37
C GLU A 153 -6.34 7.79 -13.08
N LEU A 154 -6.46 8.76 -12.18
CA LEU A 154 -7.17 8.63 -10.92
C LEU A 154 -7.99 9.89 -10.64
N VAL A 155 -9.26 9.70 -10.32
CA VAL A 155 -10.18 10.75 -9.89
C VAL A 155 -10.70 10.41 -8.50
N LEU A 156 -10.43 11.29 -7.55
CA LEU A 156 -10.93 11.20 -6.18
C LEU A 156 -12.11 12.14 -5.99
N ASN A 157 -13.17 11.65 -5.34
CA ASN A 157 -14.35 12.44 -5.01
C ASN A 157 -14.68 12.32 -3.53
N ASN A 158 -14.85 13.45 -2.86
CA ASN A 158 -15.37 13.57 -1.51
C ASN A 158 -15.84 15.01 -1.31
N ASP A 159 -17.05 15.20 -0.80
CA ASP A 159 -17.67 16.52 -0.62
C ASP A 159 -17.16 17.32 0.58
N LYS A 160 -16.29 16.72 1.41
CA LYS A 160 -15.70 17.36 2.59
C LYS A 160 -14.36 18.04 2.30
N PHE A 161 -13.74 17.74 1.17
CA PHE A 161 -12.40 18.24 0.84
C PHE A 161 -12.41 19.06 -0.44
N SER A 162 -11.47 20.00 -0.55
CA SER A 162 -11.39 20.87 -1.73
C SER A 162 -10.94 20.09 -2.97
N ALA A 163 -11.37 20.54 -4.13
CA ALA A 163 -10.99 19.94 -5.42
C ALA A 163 -9.46 19.95 -5.61
N GLU A 164 -8.78 21.01 -5.18
CA GLU A 164 -7.32 21.12 -5.28
C GLU A 164 -6.61 20.10 -4.39
N ALA A 165 -7.14 19.82 -3.18
CA ALA A 165 -6.58 18.81 -2.28
C ALA A 165 -6.75 17.40 -2.86
N LEU A 166 -7.94 17.09 -3.40
CA LEU A 166 -8.23 15.80 -4.03
C LEU A 166 -7.38 15.59 -5.30
N GLU A 167 -7.20 16.62 -6.13
CA GLU A 167 -6.35 16.56 -7.32
C GLU A 167 -4.88 16.33 -6.94
N ARG A 168 -4.38 17.03 -5.90
CA ARG A 168 -3.02 16.82 -5.41
C ARG A 168 -2.83 15.39 -4.93
N LEU A 169 -3.73 14.88 -4.11
CA LEU A 169 -3.68 13.50 -3.62
C LEU A 169 -3.74 12.48 -4.76
N SER A 170 -4.55 12.70 -5.79
CA SER A 170 -4.59 11.84 -6.98
C SER A 170 -3.22 11.77 -7.65
N LYS A 171 -2.53 12.90 -7.82
CA LYS A 171 -1.17 12.96 -8.38
C LYS A 171 -0.15 12.24 -7.49
N ASP A 172 -0.25 12.42 -6.18
CA ASP A 172 0.65 11.77 -5.21
C ASP A 172 0.48 10.24 -5.22
N ILE A 173 -0.76 9.75 -5.32
CA ILE A 173 -1.05 8.31 -5.45
C ILE A 173 -0.52 7.76 -6.78
N LEU A 174 -0.76 8.44 -7.90
CA LEU A 174 -0.24 8.03 -9.22
C LEU A 174 1.29 7.97 -9.23
N GLN A 175 1.96 8.91 -8.57
CA GLN A 175 3.41 8.91 -8.43
C GLN A 175 3.89 7.80 -7.49
N ALA A 176 3.26 7.62 -6.34
CA ALA A 176 3.57 6.55 -5.41
C ALA A 176 3.38 5.16 -6.03
N ALA A 177 2.37 4.99 -6.89
CA ALA A 177 2.14 3.78 -7.68
C ALA A 177 3.08 3.63 -8.89
N ARG A 178 3.98 4.58 -9.14
CA ARG A 178 4.90 4.57 -10.31
C ARG A 178 4.17 4.53 -11.66
N VAL A 179 2.99 5.09 -11.72
CA VAL A 179 2.20 5.23 -12.96
C VAL A 179 2.61 6.49 -13.70
N ARG A 180 2.73 7.62 -12.97
CA ARG A 180 3.13 8.92 -13.55
C ARG A 180 3.94 9.73 -12.54
N MET A 181 4.95 10.45 -13.00
CA MET A 181 5.79 11.31 -12.15
C MET A 181 5.35 12.77 -12.31
N TYR A 182 5.10 13.45 -11.18
CA TYR A 182 4.67 14.85 -11.15
C TYR A 182 5.67 15.77 -10.46
N LYS A 183 6.48 15.23 -9.55
CA LYS A 183 7.48 15.98 -8.78
C LYS A 183 8.74 15.15 -8.56
N THR A 184 9.85 15.83 -8.27
CA THR A 184 11.10 15.17 -7.87
C THR A 184 10.91 14.46 -6.54
N GLU A 185 11.35 13.21 -6.46
CA GLU A 185 11.44 12.47 -5.19
C GLU A 185 12.86 12.62 -4.62
N TYR A 186 12.91 12.99 -3.35
CA TYR A 186 14.15 12.96 -2.58
C TYR A 186 14.22 11.62 -1.86
N ILE A 187 15.19 10.81 -2.21
CA ILE A 187 15.47 9.54 -1.55
C ILE A 187 16.55 9.82 -0.52
N SER A 188 16.17 9.78 0.76
CA SER A 188 17.15 9.89 1.82
C SER A 188 17.81 8.53 2.02
N CYS A 189 19.12 8.47 1.76
CA CYS A 189 19.93 7.31 2.13
C CYS A 189 20.37 7.51 3.59
N PRO A 190 20.10 6.55 4.51
CA PRO A 190 20.58 6.64 5.88
C PRO A 190 22.09 6.52 5.98
#